data_4dea8ae5f8e592ea91b2edb5ba373d3b
#
_entry.id   4dea8ae5f8e592ea91b2edb5ba373d3b
#
_cell.length_a   1.000
_cell.length_b   1.000
_cell.length_c   1.000
_cell.angle_alpha   90.00
_cell.angle_beta   90.00
_cell.angle_gamma   90.00
#
_symmetry.space_group_name_H-M   'P 1'
#
loop_
_entity.id
_entity.type
_entity.pdbx_description
1 polymer ?
#
loop_
_entity_poly.entity_id
_entity_poly.type
_entity_poly.pdbx_seq_one_letter_code
_entity_poly.pdbx_strand_id
1 'polypeptide(L)'
;GNVTAVAEANIWGDAPAAQRVFSAGFNMTIVGLDVTEETVARSNFFDVLKQDAGKAGAFVHAISRYYLGFHKQTRNKFECPVHDSSAVAYLLRPQYYSTLSGKIDVVESGEEVGKTVFEEKSDSKSQICVAVDAEKALSLYIQTLTNG
;
A
#
# COMPACT_ATOMS: atom_id res chain seq x y z
N GLY A 1 9.63 0.34 -7.80
CA GLY A 1 10.13 1.03 -6.59
C GLY A 1 9.69 2.48 -6.49
N ASN A 2 9.77 3.04 -5.30
CA ASN A 2 9.44 4.45 -5.04
C ASN A 2 10.61 5.24 -4.42
N VAL A 3 11.64 4.55 -3.91
CA VAL A 3 12.89 5.14 -3.40
C VAL A 3 14.02 4.98 -4.41
N THR A 4 14.14 3.79 -5.00
CA THR A 4 14.97 3.53 -6.17
C THR A 4 14.10 3.01 -7.32
N ALA A 5 14.68 2.77 -8.47
CA ALA A 5 13.96 2.20 -9.60
C ALA A 5 13.39 0.78 -9.32
N VAL A 6 13.95 0.08 -8.34
CA VAL A 6 13.64 -1.33 -8.06
C VAL A 6 13.18 -1.60 -6.63
N ALA A 7 13.32 -0.64 -5.71
CA ALA A 7 13.06 -0.86 -4.29
C ALA A 7 11.99 0.07 -3.71
N GLU A 8 11.15 -0.50 -2.87
CA GLU A 8 10.20 0.21 -2.01
C GLU A 8 10.92 0.71 -0.75
N ALA A 9 10.47 1.86 -0.21
CA ALA A 9 11.16 2.59 0.85
C ALA A 9 11.41 1.78 2.13
N ASN A 10 10.41 1.03 2.61
CA ASN A 10 10.54 0.25 3.84
C ASN A 10 11.46 -0.95 3.63
N ILE A 11 11.34 -1.63 2.49
CA ILE A 11 12.22 -2.76 2.15
C ILE A 11 13.65 -2.29 1.95
N TRP A 12 13.84 -1.16 1.26
CA TRP A 12 15.16 -0.56 1.06
C TRP A 12 15.80 -0.10 2.38
N GLY A 13 14.98 0.39 3.33
CA GLY A 13 15.44 0.86 4.63
C GLY A 13 16.12 -0.22 5.48
N ASP A 14 15.67 -1.48 5.39
CA ASP A 14 16.28 -2.64 6.05
C ASP A 14 16.00 -3.93 5.26
N ALA A 15 16.70 -4.11 4.14
CA ALA A 15 16.54 -5.27 3.28
C ALA A 15 16.83 -6.61 3.97
N PRO A 16 17.87 -6.74 4.83
CA PRO A 16 18.09 -7.95 5.61
C PRO A 16 16.95 -8.28 6.58
N ALA A 17 16.36 -7.28 7.24
CA ALA A 17 15.21 -7.52 8.12
C ALA A 17 13.96 -7.96 7.30
N ALA A 18 13.71 -7.32 6.17
CA ALA A 18 12.63 -7.71 5.26
C ALA A 18 12.80 -9.16 4.78
N GLN A 19 14.00 -9.57 4.36
CA GLN A 19 14.28 -10.96 3.97
C GLN A 19 13.99 -11.95 5.10
N ARG A 20 14.37 -11.62 6.35
CA ARG A 20 14.07 -12.46 7.51
C ARG A 20 12.58 -12.61 7.74
N VAL A 21 11.80 -11.53 7.61
CA VAL A 21 10.34 -11.57 7.77
C VAL A 21 9.71 -12.43 6.68
N PHE A 22 10.07 -12.24 5.41
CA PHE A 22 9.51 -13.02 4.30
C PHE A 22 9.88 -14.50 4.37
N SER A 23 11.03 -14.82 4.96
CA SER A 23 11.50 -16.21 5.15
C SER A 23 10.97 -16.88 6.43
N ALA A 24 10.29 -16.17 7.31
CA ALA A 24 9.92 -16.68 8.65
C ALA A 24 8.80 -17.72 8.66
N GLY A 25 8.19 -18.01 7.51
CA GLY A 25 7.15 -19.05 7.37
C GLY A 25 5.78 -18.67 7.95
N PHE A 26 5.53 -17.40 8.18
CA PHE A 26 4.22 -16.89 8.58
C PHE A 26 3.19 -17.02 7.45
N ASN A 27 1.90 -17.09 7.83
CA ASN A 27 0.81 -16.80 6.89
C ASN A 27 0.82 -15.28 6.66
N MET A 28 1.20 -14.86 5.48
CA MET A 28 1.46 -13.45 5.18
C MET A 28 0.79 -13.07 3.86
N THR A 29 0.17 -11.90 3.83
CA THR A 29 -0.27 -11.28 2.59
C THR A 29 0.41 -9.93 2.42
N ILE A 30 1.06 -9.73 1.28
CA ILE A 30 1.78 -8.51 0.95
C ILE A 30 0.93 -7.68 -0.02
N VAL A 31 0.68 -6.42 0.35
CA VAL A 31 0.02 -5.43 -0.49
C VAL A 31 1.08 -4.46 -0.98
N GLY A 32 1.71 -4.80 -2.10
CA GLY A 32 2.85 -4.08 -2.65
C GLY A 32 2.48 -2.83 -3.44
N LEU A 33 3.51 -2.11 -3.91
CA LEU A 33 3.35 -0.87 -4.69
C LEU A 33 2.52 -1.07 -5.96
N ASP A 34 2.63 -2.23 -6.60
CA ASP A 34 1.88 -2.58 -7.81
C ASP A 34 0.37 -2.37 -7.64
N VAL A 35 -0.11 -2.58 -6.43
CA VAL A 35 -1.52 -2.49 -6.06
C VAL A 35 -1.82 -1.15 -5.38
N THR A 36 -0.97 -0.71 -4.46
CA THR A 36 -1.24 0.52 -3.69
C THR A 36 -1.12 1.78 -4.53
N GLU A 37 -0.31 1.78 -5.58
CA GLU A 37 -0.21 2.88 -6.54
C GLU A 37 -1.46 3.02 -7.44
N GLU A 38 -2.33 2.01 -7.50
CA GLU A 38 -3.63 2.09 -8.16
C GLU A 38 -4.70 2.73 -7.25
N THR A 39 -4.51 2.67 -5.92
CA THR A 39 -5.48 3.19 -4.95
C THR A 39 -5.18 4.66 -4.65
N VAL A 40 -5.53 5.54 -5.59
CA VAL A 40 -5.18 6.95 -5.59
C VAL A 40 -6.29 7.84 -5.06
N ALA A 41 -6.04 8.50 -3.93
CA ALA A 41 -6.92 9.51 -3.35
C ALA A 41 -6.60 10.91 -3.90
N ARG A 42 -7.63 11.61 -4.41
CA ARG A 42 -7.55 13.00 -4.86
C ARG A 42 -8.02 13.96 -3.76
N SER A 43 -7.81 15.25 -3.95
CA SER A 43 -8.21 16.27 -2.96
C SER A 43 -9.66 16.14 -2.52
N ASN A 44 -10.59 15.95 -3.46
CA ASN A 44 -12.02 15.80 -3.17
C ASN A 44 -12.34 14.59 -2.27
N PHE A 45 -11.55 13.51 -2.32
CA PHE A 45 -11.69 12.37 -1.42
C PHE A 45 -11.51 12.81 0.05
N PHE A 46 -10.49 13.60 0.31
CA PHE A 46 -10.22 14.12 1.67
C PHE A 46 -11.22 15.21 2.09
N ASP A 47 -11.75 15.97 1.11
CA ASP A 47 -12.79 16.97 1.39
C ASP A 47 -14.09 16.30 1.86
N VAL A 48 -14.50 15.17 1.24
CA VAL A 48 -15.62 14.33 1.69
C VAL A 48 -15.39 13.84 3.11
N LEU A 49 -14.22 13.28 3.40
CA LEU A 49 -13.89 12.81 4.76
C LEU A 49 -14.02 13.93 5.80
N LYS A 50 -13.53 15.13 5.48
CA LYS A 50 -13.65 16.30 6.38
C LYS A 50 -15.10 16.66 6.69
N GLN A 51 -15.99 16.52 5.71
CA GLN A 51 -17.41 16.86 5.86
C GLN A 51 -18.16 15.79 6.65
N ASP A 52 -17.89 14.50 6.34
CA ASP A 52 -18.79 13.41 6.71
C ASP A 52 -18.26 12.52 7.84
N ALA A 53 -16.93 12.56 8.14
CA ALA A 53 -16.29 11.67 9.10
C ALA A 53 -15.85 12.36 10.41
N GLY A 54 -16.50 13.44 10.80
CA GLY A 54 -16.32 14.12 12.07
C GLY A 54 -14.85 14.47 12.39
N LYS A 55 -14.41 14.19 13.62
CA LYS A 55 -13.03 14.52 14.07
C LYS A 55 -11.98 13.70 13.31
N ALA A 56 -12.25 12.43 13.01
CA ALA A 56 -11.32 11.57 12.26
C ALA A 56 -11.12 12.09 10.85
N GLY A 57 -12.19 12.43 10.15
CA GLY A 57 -12.14 13.00 8.82
C GLY A 57 -11.43 14.34 8.76
N ALA A 58 -11.69 15.22 9.73
CA ALA A 58 -10.98 16.50 9.85
C ALA A 58 -9.48 16.31 10.06
N PHE A 59 -9.07 15.35 10.88
CA PHE A 59 -7.67 15.00 11.10
C PHE A 59 -7.02 14.46 9.82
N VAL A 60 -7.63 13.47 9.17
CA VAL A 60 -7.11 12.89 7.92
C VAL A 60 -6.99 13.95 6.83
N HIS A 61 -8.00 14.81 6.68
CA HIS A 61 -7.93 15.94 5.76
C HIS A 61 -6.75 16.87 6.06
N ALA A 62 -6.50 17.21 7.33
CA ALA A 62 -5.41 18.11 7.71
C ALA A 62 -4.03 17.54 7.34
N ILE A 63 -3.76 16.29 7.70
CA ILE A 63 -2.48 15.62 7.39
C ILE A 63 -2.30 15.37 5.89
N SER A 64 -3.37 15.10 5.15
CA SER A 64 -3.31 14.84 3.71
C SER A 64 -2.79 16.03 2.90
N ARG A 65 -2.97 17.27 3.40
CA ARG A 65 -2.51 18.49 2.69
C ARG A 65 -1.01 18.48 2.44
N TYR A 66 -0.23 18.08 3.45
CA TYR A 66 1.21 17.94 3.31
C TYR A 66 1.57 16.89 2.25
N TYR A 67 0.95 15.71 2.33
CA TYR A 67 1.24 14.59 1.44
C TYR A 67 0.83 14.87 -0.02
N LEU A 68 -0.33 15.48 -0.23
CA LEU A 68 -0.76 15.97 -1.55
C LEU A 68 0.20 17.03 -2.11
N GLY A 69 0.68 17.94 -1.25
CA GLY A 69 1.69 18.94 -1.63
C GLY A 69 3.01 18.31 -2.07
N PHE A 70 3.48 17.29 -1.36
CA PHE A 70 4.66 16.52 -1.72
C PHE A 70 4.50 15.86 -3.11
N HIS A 71 3.38 15.17 -3.35
CA HIS A 71 3.11 14.55 -4.66
C HIS A 71 2.94 15.58 -5.79
N LYS A 72 2.39 16.77 -5.48
CA LYS A 72 2.34 17.87 -6.45
C LYS A 72 3.73 18.33 -6.86
N GLN A 73 4.66 18.43 -5.92
CA GLN A 73 6.04 18.85 -6.20
C GLN A 73 6.84 17.76 -6.94
N THR A 74 6.70 16.50 -6.55
CA THR A 74 7.52 15.39 -7.07
C THR A 74 6.97 14.78 -8.35
N ARG A 75 5.64 14.67 -8.48
CA ARG A 75 4.96 13.99 -9.59
C ARG A 75 4.08 14.91 -10.44
N ASN A 76 4.01 16.21 -10.09
CA ASN A 76 3.10 17.20 -10.69
C ASN A 76 1.62 16.81 -10.64
N LYS A 77 1.20 16.01 -9.66
CA LYS A 77 -0.18 15.56 -9.46
C LYS A 77 -0.64 15.87 -8.04
N PHE A 78 -1.82 16.49 -7.90
CA PHE A 78 -2.43 16.78 -6.60
C PHE A 78 -3.33 15.62 -6.16
N GLU A 79 -2.72 14.46 -6.07
CA GLU A 79 -3.30 13.18 -5.68
C GLU A 79 -2.21 12.33 -5.02
N CYS A 80 -2.57 11.38 -4.19
CA CYS A 80 -1.61 10.48 -3.55
C CYS A 80 -2.16 9.05 -3.41
N PRO A 81 -1.32 8.04 -3.57
CA PRO A 81 -1.68 6.67 -3.19
C PRO A 81 -1.93 6.58 -1.68
N VAL A 82 -2.86 5.71 -1.28
CA VAL A 82 -3.16 5.44 0.13
C VAL A 82 -2.57 4.08 0.52
N HIS A 83 -1.24 4.02 0.62
CA HIS A 83 -0.47 2.79 0.76
C HIS A 83 -0.89 1.95 1.97
N ASP A 84 -0.73 2.46 3.19
CA ASP A 84 -0.92 1.70 4.43
C ASP A 84 -2.38 1.27 4.63
N SER A 85 -3.32 2.13 4.28
CA SER A 85 -4.75 1.81 4.36
C SER A 85 -5.19 0.72 3.39
N SER A 86 -4.44 0.48 2.31
CA SER A 86 -4.72 -0.63 1.38
C SER A 86 -4.51 -1.98 2.03
N ALA A 87 -3.52 -2.14 2.92
CA ALA A 87 -3.33 -3.38 3.68
C ALA A 87 -4.48 -3.61 4.67
N VAL A 88 -4.99 -2.55 5.31
CA VAL A 88 -6.18 -2.62 6.17
C VAL A 88 -7.44 -2.95 5.36
N ALA A 89 -7.59 -2.35 4.18
CA ALA A 89 -8.70 -2.63 3.28
C ALA A 89 -8.69 -4.10 2.81
N TYR A 90 -7.52 -4.66 2.50
CA TYR A 90 -7.39 -6.10 2.23
C TYR A 90 -7.88 -6.95 3.40
N LEU A 91 -7.47 -6.64 4.62
CA LEU A 91 -7.87 -7.39 5.81
C LEU A 91 -9.39 -7.38 6.01
N LEU A 92 -10.04 -6.25 5.75
CA LEU A 92 -11.49 -6.08 5.90
C LEU A 92 -12.29 -6.66 4.73
N ARG A 93 -11.77 -6.61 3.52
CA ARG A 93 -12.46 -6.99 2.28
C ARG A 93 -11.47 -7.61 1.28
N PRO A 94 -10.94 -8.82 1.56
CA PRO A 94 -9.97 -9.47 0.68
C PRO A 94 -10.48 -9.69 -0.75
N GLN A 95 -11.80 -9.78 -0.93
CA GLN A 95 -12.43 -9.94 -2.24
C GLN A 95 -12.28 -8.73 -3.17
N TYR A 96 -11.76 -7.60 -2.70
CA TYR A 96 -11.42 -6.45 -3.55
C TYR A 96 -10.05 -6.58 -4.20
N TYR A 97 -9.30 -7.63 -3.87
CA TYR A 97 -7.95 -7.87 -4.32
C TYR A 97 -7.84 -9.24 -4.99
N SER A 98 -6.97 -9.34 -5.98
CA SER A 98 -6.51 -10.61 -6.51
C SER A 98 -5.15 -10.94 -5.93
N THR A 99 -4.92 -12.20 -5.56
CA THR A 99 -3.66 -12.64 -4.96
C THR A 99 -3.07 -13.82 -5.70
N LEU A 100 -1.73 -13.92 -5.66
CA LEU A 100 -0.98 -15.11 -6.06
C LEU A 100 -0.21 -15.65 -4.85
N SER A 101 -0.16 -16.97 -4.70
CA SER A 101 0.65 -17.62 -3.68
C SER A 101 2.08 -17.80 -4.17
N GLY A 102 3.07 -17.52 -3.32
CA GLY A 102 4.44 -17.67 -3.72
C GLY A 102 5.46 -17.28 -2.65
N LYS A 103 6.71 -17.45 -3.00
CA LYS A 103 7.87 -17.03 -2.20
C LYS A 103 8.29 -15.63 -2.61
N ILE A 104 8.72 -14.84 -1.63
CA ILE A 104 9.31 -13.53 -1.87
C ILE A 104 10.71 -13.53 -1.29
N ASP A 105 11.66 -13.15 -2.11
CA ASP A 105 13.05 -12.93 -1.72
C ASP A 105 13.41 -11.45 -1.88
N VAL A 106 14.37 -10.97 -1.08
CA VAL A 106 14.86 -9.60 -1.10
C VAL A 106 16.32 -9.59 -1.45
N VAL A 107 16.74 -8.71 -2.34
CA VAL A 107 18.16 -8.46 -2.61
C VAL A 107 18.73 -7.65 -1.44
N GLU A 108 19.60 -8.27 -0.63
CA GLU A 108 20.06 -7.70 0.63
C GLU A 108 21.27 -6.75 0.48
N SER A 109 21.94 -6.74 -0.69
CA SER A 109 23.13 -5.91 -0.91
C SER A 109 23.38 -5.62 -2.40
N GLY A 110 24.27 -4.68 -2.68
CA GLY A 110 24.64 -4.30 -4.05
C GLY A 110 23.73 -3.23 -4.65
N GLU A 111 23.82 -3.06 -5.97
CA GLU A 111 23.10 -1.99 -6.70
C GLU A 111 21.58 -2.10 -6.67
N GLU A 112 21.06 -3.33 -6.56
CA GLU A 112 19.62 -3.60 -6.51
C GLU A 112 19.11 -3.86 -5.08
N VAL A 113 19.83 -3.43 -4.04
CA VAL A 113 19.41 -3.62 -2.65
C VAL A 113 17.97 -3.16 -2.41
N GLY A 114 17.17 -4.01 -1.73
CA GLY A 114 15.76 -3.77 -1.47
C GLY A 114 14.81 -4.20 -2.59
N LYS A 115 15.33 -4.70 -3.70
CA LYS A 115 14.50 -5.31 -4.76
C LYS A 115 13.82 -6.57 -4.23
N THR A 116 12.52 -6.69 -4.39
CA THR A 116 11.76 -7.89 -4.08
C THR A 116 11.58 -8.73 -5.33
N VAL A 117 11.75 -10.04 -5.20
CA VAL A 117 11.59 -11.01 -6.28
C VAL A 117 10.53 -12.02 -5.86
N PHE A 118 9.48 -12.14 -6.66
CA PHE A 118 8.39 -13.08 -6.42
C PHE A 118 8.56 -14.33 -7.29
N GLU A 119 8.41 -15.50 -6.66
CA GLU A 119 8.35 -16.81 -7.31
C GLU A 119 7.02 -17.48 -6.96
N GLU A 120 6.18 -17.71 -7.96
CA GLU A 120 4.88 -18.34 -7.75
C GLU A 120 5.05 -19.79 -7.28
N LYS A 121 4.37 -20.12 -6.15
CA LYS A 121 4.34 -21.46 -5.55
C LYS A 121 2.99 -21.72 -4.92
N SER A 122 2.25 -22.69 -5.44
CA SER A 122 0.89 -22.99 -5.00
C SER A 122 0.77 -23.49 -3.55
N ASP A 123 1.86 -24.03 -3.00
CA ASP A 123 1.93 -24.55 -1.61
C ASP A 123 2.49 -23.51 -0.61
N SER A 124 2.77 -22.30 -1.07
CA SER A 124 3.26 -21.24 -0.20
C SER A 124 2.17 -20.73 0.74
N LYS A 125 2.57 -20.43 1.99
CA LYS A 125 1.72 -19.73 2.95
C LYS A 125 1.66 -18.22 2.74
N SER A 126 2.58 -17.68 1.95
CA SER A 126 2.63 -16.26 1.63
C SER A 126 1.88 -16.00 0.34
N GLN A 127 1.22 -14.85 0.29
CA GLN A 127 0.50 -14.35 -0.86
C GLN A 127 0.94 -12.92 -1.16
N ILE A 128 0.89 -12.54 -2.43
CA ILE A 128 1.07 -11.16 -2.88
C ILE A 128 -0.19 -10.70 -3.61
N CYS A 129 -0.66 -9.49 -3.29
CA CYS A 129 -1.72 -8.84 -4.05
C CYS A 129 -1.16 -8.40 -5.40
N VAL A 130 -1.87 -8.73 -6.48
CA VAL A 130 -1.48 -8.44 -7.87
C VAL A 130 -2.48 -7.55 -8.60
N ALA A 131 -3.68 -7.35 -8.04
CA ALA A 131 -4.67 -6.41 -8.54
C ALA A 131 -5.59 -5.95 -7.42
N VAL A 132 -6.23 -4.80 -7.59
CA VAL A 132 -7.21 -4.22 -6.66
C VAL A 132 -8.36 -3.56 -7.40
N ASP A 133 -9.57 -3.69 -6.84
CA ASP A 133 -10.69 -2.81 -7.15
C ASP A 133 -10.53 -1.50 -6.35
N ALA A 134 -9.77 -0.57 -6.92
CA ALA A 134 -9.37 0.67 -6.25
C ALA A 134 -10.59 1.53 -5.85
N GLU A 135 -11.66 1.53 -6.64
CA GLU A 135 -12.88 2.27 -6.34
C GLU A 135 -13.56 1.72 -5.08
N LYS A 136 -13.70 0.40 -4.97
CA LYS A 136 -14.26 -0.23 -3.78
C LYS A 136 -13.37 -0.07 -2.55
N ALA A 137 -12.05 -0.13 -2.71
CA ALA A 137 -11.10 0.08 -1.61
C ALA A 137 -11.19 1.51 -1.05
N LEU A 138 -11.24 2.53 -1.92
CA LEU A 138 -11.43 3.93 -1.52
C LEU A 138 -12.82 4.17 -0.90
N SER A 139 -13.87 3.57 -1.45
CA SER A 139 -15.22 3.66 -0.88
C SER A 139 -15.29 3.05 0.51
N LEU A 140 -14.63 1.89 0.72
CA LEU A 140 -14.51 1.26 2.03
C LEU A 140 -13.81 2.17 3.04
N TYR A 141 -12.74 2.87 2.62
CA TYR A 141 -12.04 3.83 3.47
C TYR A 141 -12.98 4.93 3.97
N ILE A 142 -13.75 5.56 3.06
CA ILE A 142 -14.74 6.58 3.43
C ILE A 142 -15.78 5.98 4.39
N GLN A 143 -16.40 4.85 4.03
CA GLN A 143 -17.45 4.22 4.82
C GLN A 143 -16.98 3.86 6.25
N THR A 144 -15.74 3.39 6.37
CA THR A 144 -15.19 3.02 7.68
C THR A 144 -15.03 4.24 8.59
N LEU A 145 -14.61 5.37 8.05
CA LEU A 145 -14.43 6.59 8.83
C LEU A 145 -15.73 7.36 9.10
N THR A 146 -16.73 7.21 8.24
CA THR A 146 -18.04 7.90 8.40
C THR A 146 -18.99 7.15 9.32
N ASN A 147 -18.85 5.82 9.46
CA ASN A 147 -19.74 4.98 10.26
C ASN A 147 -19.12 4.51 11.59
N GLY A 148 -17.90 4.93 11.90
CA GLY A 148 -17.15 4.62 13.12
C GLY A 148 -17.17 5.78 14.13
#